data_09189c15081844b16afc443504ca4e78
#
_entry.id   09189c15081844b16afc443504ca4e78
#
_cell.length_a   1.000
_cell.length_b   1.000
_cell.length_c   1.000
_cell.angle_alpha   90.00
_cell.angle_beta   90.00
_cell.angle_gamma   90.00
#
_symmetry.space_group_name_H-M   'P 1'
#
loop_
_entity.id
_entity.type
_entity.pdbx_description
1 polymer ?
#
loop_
_entity_poly.entity_id
_entity_poly.type
_entity_poly.pdbx_seq_one_letter_code
_entity_poly.pdbx_strand_id
1 'polypeptide(L)'
;IATLKSLGAGHGFVASVYLIQTMLASAVGVVIGLVLAAAIPPLASSAIARFLPLQLDGSLQPGALALAALFGLLTTLAFSLIPLGRTRSVTPQLLFRDAASEAHGDVPPAWQLAAVAVMAAVAGLAIFTSVQPKMAMYLLLGALLSFLVLGVVAGLVARAAANAPRMRSTAARLAIGNMHRPGAITRPVVISLGLGLTLLT
;
A
#
# COMPACT_ATOMS: atom_id res chain seq x y z
N ILE A 1 -6.40 -6.81 18.71
CA ILE A 1 -7.80 -6.47 18.34
C ILE A 1 -8.78 -7.36 19.09
N ALA A 2 -8.62 -8.68 19.03
CA ALA A 2 -9.54 -9.62 19.68
C ALA A 2 -9.62 -9.41 21.21
N THR A 3 -8.51 -9.14 21.88
CA THR A 3 -8.45 -8.85 23.33
C THR A 3 -9.22 -7.58 23.72
N LEU A 4 -9.13 -6.51 22.92
CA LEU A 4 -9.91 -5.29 23.16
C LEU A 4 -11.41 -5.53 22.99
N LYS A 5 -11.79 -6.35 21.99
CA LYS A 5 -13.18 -6.72 21.76
C LYS A 5 -13.76 -7.63 22.85
N SER A 6 -12.96 -8.56 23.40
CA SER A 6 -13.39 -9.41 24.52
C SER A 6 -13.63 -8.61 25.81
N LEU A 7 -12.97 -7.46 25.95
CA LEU A 7 -13.21 -6.48 27.02
C LEU A 7 -14.40 -5.54 26.76
N GLY A 8 -15.17 -5.77 25.68
CA GLY A 8 -16.36 -4.98 25.35
C GLY A 8 -16.10 -3.72 24.51
N ALA A 9 -14.89 -3.54 23.98
CA ALA A 9 -14.59 -2.37 23.15
C ALA A 9 -15.37 -2.40 21.82
N GLY A 10 -16.08 -1.32 21.52
CA GLY A 10 -16.78 -1.16 20.26
C GLY A 10 -15.84 -1.07 19.05
N HIS A 11 -16.33 -1.43 17.86
CA HIS A 11 -15.54 -1.42 16.63
C HIS A 11 -14.92 -0.06 16.31
N GLY A 12 -15.67 1.03 16.52
CA GLY A 12 -15.20 2.39 16.27
C GLY A 12 -14.02 2.76 17.16
N PHE A 13 -14.07 2.37 18.45
CA PHE A 13 -12.99 2.61 19.38
C PHE A 13 -11.72 1.86 18.97
N VAL A 14 -11.83 0.59 18.64
CA VAL A 14 -10.67 -0.21 18.18
C VAL A 14 -10.07 0.40 16.91
N ALA A 15 -10.89 0.74 15.92
CA ALA A 15 -10.42 1.33 14.68
C ALA A 15 -9.74 2.69 14.92
N SER A 16 -10.29 3.55 15.79
CA SER A 16 -9.70 4.86 16.10
C SER A 16 -8.35 4.72 16.82
N VAL A 17 -8.21 3.80 17.77
CA VAL A 17 -6.94 3.55 18.47
C VAL A 17 -5.85 3.15 17.48
N TYR A 18 -6.13 2.18 16.59
CA TYR A 18 -5.16 1.76 15.58
C TYR A 18 -4.86 2.83 14.55
N LEU A 19 -5.88 3.62 14.15
CA LEU A 19 -5.67 4.73 13.23
C LEU A 19 -4.74 5.80 13.85
N ILE A 20 -5.01 6.19 15.10
CA ILE A 20 -4.16 7.15 15.82
C ILE A 20 -2.74 6.61 15.95
N GLN A 21 -2.57 5.34 16.34
CA GLN A 21 -1.25 4.72 16.45
C GLN A 21 -0.50 4.74 15.11
N THR A 22 -1.17 4.41 14.01
CA THR A 22 -0.57 4.41 12.67
C THR A 22 -0.22 5.84 12.23
N MET A 23 -1.09 6.82 12.51
CA MET A 23 -0.83 8.22 12.21
C MET A 23 0.33 8.80 13.02
N LEU A 24 0.45 8.46 14.31
CA LEU A 24 1.58 8.86 15.14
C LEU A 24 2.89 8.27 14.61
N ALA A 25 2.91 6.98 14.29
CA ALA A 25 4.09 6.33 13.69
C ALA A 25 4.46 6.97 12.35
N SER A 26 3.47 7.29 11.51
CA SER A 26 3.67 8.01 10.25
C SER A 26 4.21 9.42 10.47
N ALA A 27 3.69 10.16 11.45
CA ALA A 27 4.17 11.49 11.77
C ALA A 27 5.65 11.47 12.17
N VAL A 28 6.06 10.50 12.99
CA VAL A 28 7.48 10.30 13.32
C VAL A 28 8.31 10.01 12.07
N GLY A 29 7.85 9.10 11.21
CA GLY A 29 8.50 8.79 9.93
C GLY A 29 8.63 10.01 9.02
N VAL A 30 7.56 10.82 8.92
CA VAL A 30 7.55 12.07 8.15
C VAL A 30 8.56 13.05 8.71
N VAL A 31 8.61 13.25 10.02
CA VAL A 31 9.61 14.16 10.66
C VAL A 31 11.03 13.71 10.36
N ILE A 32 11.33 12.43 10.51
CA ILE A 32 12.65 11.88 10.17
C ILE A 32 12.94 12.09 8.68
N GLY A 33 12.00 11.80 7.81
CA GLY A 33 12.14 12.01 6.36
C GLY A 33 12.39 13.47 5.99
N LEU A 34 11.69 14.41 6.63
CA LEU A 34 11.88 15.85 6.41
C LEU A 34 13.26 16.33 6.89
N VAL A 35 13.72 15.83 8.04
CA VAL A 35 15.08 16.17 8.55
C VAL A 35 16.14 15.66 7.57
N LEU A 36 16.01 14.42 7.08
CA LEU A 36 16.92 13.87 6.08
C LEU A 36 16.84 14.65 4.75
N ALA A 37 15.65 14.97 4.28
CA ALA A 37 15.44 15.74 3.06
C ALA A 37 16.02 17.16 3.16
N ALA A 38 16.01 17.76 4.34
CA ALA A 38 16.62 19.05 4.59
C ALA A 38 18.15 18.97 4.72
N ALA A 39 18.68 17.89 5.28
CA ALA A 39 20.11 17.72 5.54
C ALA A 39 20.92 17.21 4.33
N ILE A 40 20.36 16.31 3.53
CA ILE A 40 21.06 15.64 2.43
C ILE A 40 21.48 16.62 1.31
N PRO A 41 20.63 17.54 0.78
CA PRO A 41 21.01 18.41 -0.30
C PRO A 41 22.23 19.31 -0.01
N PRO A 42 22.33 20.00 1.13
CA PRO A 42 23.50 20.83 1.41
C PRO A 42 24.78 20.00 1.65
N LEU A 43 24.66 18.78 2.20
CA LEU A 43 25.80 17.87 2.35
C LEU A 43 26.26 17.33 0.99
N ALA A 44 25.31 16.92 0.12
CA ALA A 44 25.61 16.44 -1.21
C ALA A 44 26.19 17.53 -2.10
N SER A 45 25.67 18.77 -2.05
CA SER A 45 26.17 19.89 -2.84
C SER A 45 27.62 20.23 -2.48
N SER A 46 27.98 20.21 -1.20
CA SER A 46 29.35 20.44 -0.75
C SER A 46 30.33 19.35 -1.20
N ALA A 47 29.89 18.12 -1.29
CA ALA A 47 30.70 17.01 -1.77
C ALA A 47 30.85 17.04 -3.31
N ILE A 48 29.78 17.33 -4.06
CA ILE A 48 29.77 17.36 -5.52
C ILE A 48 30.52 18.59 -6.06
N ALA A 49 30.42 19.71 -5.38
CA ALA A 49 31.13 20.95 -5.78
C ALA A 49 32.68 20.78 -5.82
N ARG A 50 33.21 19.75 -5.18
CA ARG A 50 34.67 19.43 -5.25
C ARG A 50 35.03 18.75 -6.57
N PHE A 51 34.08 18.13 -7.26
CA PHE A 51 34.32 17.33 -8.47
C PHE A 51 33.70 17.93 -9.72
N LEU A 52 32.61 18.70 -9.57
CA LEU A 52 31.93 19.35 -10.69
C LEU A 52 31.61 20.81 -10.31
N PRO A 53 31.89 21.78 -11.21
CA PRO A 53 31.56 23.19 -10.99
C PRO A 53 30.05 23.46 -11.24
N LEU A 54 29.18 22.68 -10.59
CA LEU A 54 27.73 22.85 -10.66
C LEU A 54 27.28 23.64 -9.42
N GLN A 55 26.64 24.76 -9.63
CA GLN A 55 25.96 25.50 -8.58
C GLN A 55 24.64 24.77 -8.28
N LEU A 56 24.67 23.84 -7.35
CA LEU A 56 23.46 23.21 -6.83
C LEU A 56 22.85 24.16 -5.80
N ASP A 57 21.65 24.65 -6.09
CA ASP A 57 20.86 25.44 -5.18
C ASP A 57 20.44 24.55 -4.00
N GLY A 58 21.21 24.63 -2.92
CA GLY A 58 20.91 23.89 -1.65
C GLY A 58 19.84 24.59 -0.80
N SER A 59 19.04 25.48 -1.39
CA SER A 59 18.01 26.23 -0.67
C SER A 59 16.90 25.30 -0.19
N LEU A 60 16.57 25.39 1.11
CA LEU A 60 15.43 24.71 1.67
C LEU A 60 14.14 25.31 1.12
N GLN A 61 13.34 24.50 0.46
CA GLN A 61 12.04 24.89 -0.07
C GLN A 61 10.94 24.43 0.90
N PRO A 62 10.43 25.29 1.81
CA PRO A 62 9.46 24.88 2.82
C PRO A 62 8.15 24.38 2.20
N GLY A 63 7.76 24.90 1.04
CA GLY A 63 6.59 24.41 0.31
C GLY A 63 6.73 22.96 -0.15
N ALA A 64 7.89 22.58 -0.68
CA ALA A 64 8.16 21.18 -1.10
C ALA A 64 8.17 20.23 0.11
N LEU A 65 8.76 20.67 1.24
CA LEU A 65 8.75 19.89 2.48
C LEU A 65 7.35 19.70 3.05
N ALA A 66 6.53 20.75 3.04
CA ALA A 66 5.12 20.67 3.46
C ALA A 66 4.31 19.73 2.56
N LEU A 67 4.51 19.78 1.25
CA LEU A 67 3.88 18.86 0.30
C LEU A 67 4.33 17.41 0.55
N ALA A 68 5.62 17.17 0.78
CA ALA A 68 6.14 15.84 1.10
C ALA A 68 5.51 15.29 2.39
N ALA A 69 5.37 16.12 3.43
CA ALA A 69 4.69 15.74 4.66
C ALA A 69 3.22 15.37 4.41
N LEU A 70 2.51 16.18 3.65
CA LEU A 70 1.11 15.96 3.29
C LEU A 70 0.94 14.65 2.51
N PHE A 71 1.80 14.39 1.52
CA PHE A 71 1.82 13.13 0.77
C PHE A 71 2.05 11.93 1.69
N GLY A 72 3.01 12.00 2.59
CA GLY A 72 3.33 10.93 3.53
C GLY A 72 2.14 10.58 4.43
N LEU A 73 1.48 11.58 5.01
CA LEU A 73 0.32 11.40 5.87
C LEU A 73 -0.91 10.88 5.10
N LEU A 74 -1.20 11.45 3.94
CA LEU A 74 -2.33 11.01 3.10
C LEU A 74 -2.13 9.58 2.60
N THR A 75 -0.91 9.23 2.18
CA THR A 75 -0.58 7.87 1.74
C THR A 75 -0.76 6.87 2.88
N THR A 76 -0.25 7.20 4.07
CA THR A 76 -0.45 6.36 5.26
C THR A 76 -1.94 6.19 5.58
N LEU A 77 -2.72 7.26 5.52
CA LEU A 77 -4.16 7.21 5.73
C LEU A 77 -4.84 6.29 4.71
N ALA A 78 -4.53 6.45 3.41
CA ALA A 78 -5.10 5.65 2.34
C ALA A 78 -4.87 4.15 2.57
N PHE A 79 -3.63 3.75 2.89
CA PHE A 79 -3.29 2.35 3.11
C PHE A 79 -3.79 1.79 4.44
N SER A 80 -4.07 2.63 5.43
CA SER A 80 -4.58 2.20 6.74
C SER A 80 -6.08 1.91 6.73
N LEU A 81 -6.86 2.59 5.88
CA LEU A 81 -8.33 2.51 5.90
C LEU A 81 -8.86 1.11 5.59
N ILE A 82 -8.29 0.42 4.59
CA ILE A 82 -8.76 -0.91 4.19
C ILE A 82 -8.49 -1.97 5.27
N PRO A 83 -7.27 -2.11 5.84
CA PRO A 83 -7.02 -3.04 6.93
C PRO A 83 -7.89 -2.73 8.17
N LEU A 84 -8.07 -1.45 8.49
CA LEU A 84 -8.91 -1.04 9.61
C LEU A 84 -10.39 -1.39 9.39
N GLY A 85 -10.90 -1.23 8.18
CA GLY A 85 -12.25 -1.66 7.81
C GLY A 85 -12.49 -3.15 8.04
N ARG A 86 -11.47 -3.99 7.83
CA ARG A 86 -11.53 -5.44 8.10
C ARG A 86 -11.57 -5.80 9.57
N THR A 87 -11.15 -4.93 10.48
CA THR A 87 -11.18 -5.21 11.92
C THR A 87 -12.61 -5.44 12.44
N ARG A 88 -13.62 -5.01 11.70
CA ARG A 88 -15.03 -5.18 12.05
C ARG A 88 -15.46 -6.64 12.05
N SER A 89 -14.95 -7.45 11.14
CA SER A 89 -15.30 -8.87 10.97
C SER A 89 -14.56 -9.82 11.93
N VAL A 90 -13.54 -9.31 12.64
CA VAL A 90 -12.80 -10.14 13.61
C VAL A 90 -13.66 -10.35 14.85
N THR A 91 -14.17 -11.58 15.04
CA THR A 91 -14.91 -11.99 16.23
C THR A 91 -13.97 -12.58 17.29
N PRO A 92 -14.25 -12.41 18.61
CA PRO A 92 -13.43 -12.99 19.68
C PRO A 92 -13.27 -14.51 19.59
N GLN A 93 -14.22 -15.19 18.96
CA GLN A 93 -14.21 -16.66 18.78
C GLN A 93 -13.07 -17.15 17.87
N LEU A 94 -12.49 -16.28 17.04
CA LEU A 94 -11.32 -16.61 16.21
C LEU A 94 -10.05 -16.89 17.02
N LEU A 95 -9.99 -16.47 18.29
CA LEU A 95 -8.88 -16.80 19.20
C LEU A 95 -8.83 -18.29 19.56
N PHE A 96 -9.97 -19.00 19.47
CA PHE A 96 -10.11 -20.40 19.87
C PHE A 96 -10.18 -21.35 18.66
N ARG A 97 -10.23 -20.84 17.45
CA ARG A 97 -10.17 -21.62 16.24
C ARG A 97 -8.81 -21.41 15.59
N ASP A 98 -8.13 -22.52 15.29
CA ASP A 98 -6.82 -22.51 14.62
C ASP A 98 -6.70 -21.41 13.57
N ALA A 99 -5.55 -20.72 13.58
CA ALA A 99 -5.19 -19.56 12.77
C ALA A 99 -5.25 -19.76 11.23
N ALA A 100 -5.80 -20.89 10.76
CA ALA A 100 -5.89 -21.26 9.35
C ALA A 100 -7.08 -20.64 8.61
N SER A 101 -8.04 -20.02 9.31
CA SER A 101 -9.12 -19.27 8.66
C SER A 101 -8.79 -17.78 8.71
N GLU A 102 -8.01 -17.30 7.76
CA GLU A 102 -7.95 -15.87 7.48
C GLU A 102 -9.38 -15.37 7.34
N ALA A 103 -9.83 -14.58 8.30
CA ALA A 103 -11.15 -13.96 8.25
C ALA A 103 -11.17 -12.98 7.06
N HIS A 104 -11.60 -13.47 5.90
CA HIS A 104 -11.94 -12.64 4.74
C HIS A 104 -13.27 -11.92 5.04
N GLY A 105 -13.24 -11.04 6.04
CA GLY A 105 -14.39 -10.19 6.32
C GLY A 105 -14.48 -9.11 5.25
N ASP A 106 -15.68 -8.95 4.71
CA ASP A 106 -15.97 -7.86 3.78
C ASP A 106 -15.74 -6.51 4.46
N VAL A 107 -14.99 -5.63 3.79
CA VAL A 107 -14.79 -4.25 4.23
C VAL A 107 -16.09 -3.50 4.00
N PRO A 108 -16.65 -2.80 5.01
CA PRO A 108 -17.84 -1.99 4.81
C PRO A 108 -17.66 -0.98 3.68
N PRO A 109 -18.69 -0.73 2.85
CA PRO A 109 -18.57 0.15 1.68
C PRO A 109 -18.13 1.57 2.03
N ALA A 110 -18.48 2.06 3.22
CA ALA A 110 -18.05 3.38 3.69
C ALA A 110 -16.51 3.47 3.82
N TRP A 111 -15.83 2.41 4.29
CA TRP A 111 -14.38 2.37 4.42
C TRP A 111 -13.70 2.24 3.06
N GLN A 112 -14.31 1.49 2.14
CA GLN A 112 -13.82 1.39 0.75
C GLN A 112 -13.93 2.74 0.05
N LEU A 113 -15.07 3.43 0.18
CA LEU A 113 -15.27 4.77 -0.37
C LEU A 113 -14.29 5.78 0.23
N ALA A 114 -14.08 5.75 1.55
CA ALA A 114 -13.10 6.62 2.21
C ALA A 114 -11.68 6.36 1.68
N ALA A 115 -11.27 5.11 1.53
CA ALA A 115 -9.96 4.75 0.98
C ALA A 115 -9.80 5.24 -0.47
N VAL A 116 -10.80 5.03 -1.31
CA VAL A 116 -10.81 5.51 -2.70
C VAL A 116 -10.76 7.04 -2.75
N ALA A 117 -11.52 7.74 -1.89
CA ALA A 117 -11.51 9.20 -1.83
C ALA A 117 -10.13 9.75 -1.43
N VAL A 118 -9.48 9.15 -0.42
CA VAL A 118 -8.12 9.55 -0.01
C VAL A 118 -7.10 9.24 -1.10
N MET A 119 -7.19 8.09 -1.76
CA MET A 119 -6.30 7.77 -2.89
C MET A 119 -6.51 8.73 -4.06
N ALA A 120 -7.75 9.11 -4.36
CA ALA A 120 -8.05 10.13 -5.38
C ALA A 120 -7.50 11.50 -4.99
N ALA A 121 -7.54 11.87 -3.71
CA ALA A 121 -6.93 13.10 -3.21
C ALA A 121 -5.40 13.08 -3.37
N VAL A 122 -4.74 11.96 -3.07
CA VAL A 122 -3.28 11.78 -3.30
C VAL A 122 -2.94 11.92 -4.79
N ALA A 123 -3.71 11.26 -5.65
CA ALA A 123 -3.51 11.34 -7.10
C ALA A 123 -3.75 12.76 -7.64
N GLY A 124 -4.82 13.42 -7.18
CA GLY A 124 -5.11 14.81 -7.52
C GLY A 124 -3.99 15.75 -7.08
N LEU A 125 -3.53 15.60 -5.84
CA LEU A 125 -2.41 16.39 -5.32
C LEU A 125 -1.14 16.17 -6.16
N ALA A 126 -0.83 14.94 -6.56
CA ALA A 126 0.29 14.62 -7.43
C ALA A 126 0.21 15.31 -8.80
N ILE A 127 -0.98 15.36 -9.40
CA ILE A 127 -1.21 16.03 -10.67
C ILE A 127 -1.05 17.55 -10.50
N PHE A 128 -1.68 18.14 -9.49
CA PHE A 128 -1.67 19.59 -9.27
C PHE A 128 -0.29 20.15 -8.91
N THR A 129 0.52 19.37 -8.20
CA THR A 129 1.87 19.79 -7.79
C THR A 129 2.94 19.46 -8.81
N SER A 130 2.61 18.72 -9.85
CA SER A 130 3.55 18.34 -10.90
C SER A 130 3.85 19.54 -11.83
N VAL A 131 5.13 19.69 -12.19
CA VAL A 131 5.58 20.68 -13.20
C VAL A 131 4.93 20.40 -14.55
N GLN A 132 4.62 19.14 -14.84
CA GLN A 132 3.96 18.71 -16.07
C GLN A 132 2.72 17.86 -15.77
N PRO A 133 1.56 18.48 -15.53
CA PRO A 133 0.34 17.77 -15.11
C PRO A 133 -0.09 16.66 -16.08
N LYS A 134 0.11 16.88 -17.40
CA LYS A 134 -0.23 15.88 -18.43
C LYS A 134 0.61 14.61 -18.28
N MET A 135 1.92 14.75 -18.03
CA MET A 135 2.81 13.61 -17.81
C MET A 135 2.46 12.87 -16.52
N ALA A 136 2.16 13.59 -15.44
CA ALA A 136 1.72 12.99 -14.19
C ALA A 136 0.41 12.19 -14.38
N MET A 137 -0.53 12.73 -15.15
CA MET A 137 -1.78 12.04 -15.48
C MET A 137 -1.53 10.76 -16.29
N TYR A 138 -0.67 10.81 -17.33
CA TYR A 138 -0.32 9.62 -18.11
C TYR A 138 0.37 8.55 -17.27
N LEU A 139 1.27 8.94 -16.36
CA LEU A 139 1.92 8.04 -15.43
C LEU A 139 0.91 7.35 -14.48
N LEU A 140 -0.02 8.11 -13.91
CA LEU A 140 -1.06 7.57 -13.04
C LEU A 140 -2.00 6.63 -13.80
N LEU A 141 -2.41 7.00 -15.02
CA LEU A 141 -3.24 6.13 -15.86
C LEU A 141 -2.48 4.86 -16.27
N GLY A 142 -1.21 4.98 -16.64
CA GLY A 142 -0.36 3.84 -16.95
C GLY A 142 -0.17 2.90 -15.77
N ALA A 143 0.07 3.44 -14.57
CA ALA A 143 0.15 2.66 -13.35
C ALA A 143 -1.17 1.94 -13.05
N LEU A 144 -2.30 2.65 -13.13
CA LEU A 144 -3.62 2.06 -12.91
C LEU A 144 -3.90 0.93 -13.91
N LEU A 145 -3.61 1.17 -15.21
CA LEU A 145 -3.77 0.17 -16.25
C LEU A 145 -2.89 -1.06 -16.00
N SER A 146 -1.63 -0.85 -15.60
CA SER A 146 -0.72 -1.94 -15.24
C SER A 146 -1.26 -2.79 -14.10
N PHE A 147 -1.74 -2.17 -13.02
CA PHE A 147 -2.38 -2.90 -11.92
C PHE A 147 -3.61 -3.67 -12.36
N LEU A 148 -4.41 -3.09 -13.25
CA LEU A 148 -5.62 -3.71 -13.78
C LEU A 148 -5.29 -4.95 -14.65
N VAL A 149 -4.33 -4.80 -15.57
CA VAL A 149 -3.86 -5.89 -16.43
C VAL A 149 -3.25 -7.02 -15.60
N LEU A 150 -2.34 -6.69 -14.66
CA LEU A 150 -1.74 -7.70 -13.78
C LEU A 150 -2.78 -8.38 -12.88
N GLY A 151 -3.79 -7.64 -12.42
CA GLY A 151 -4.91 -8.18 -11.66
C GLY A 151 -5.75 -9.18 -12.47
N VAL A 152 -6.01 -8.87 -13.75
CA VAL A 152 -6.70 -9.79 -14.68
C VAL A 152 -5.85 -11.02 -14.94
N VAL A 153 -4.56 -10.86 -15.23
CA VAL A 153 -3.62 -11.99 -15.44
C VAL A 153 -3.57 -12.88 -14.21
N ALA A 154 -3.44 -12.31 -13.01
CA ALA A 154 -3.46 -13.07 -11.77
C ALA A 154 -4.78 -13.84 -11.58
N GLY A 155 -5.92 -13.24 -11.94
CA GLY A 155 -7.22 -13.88 -11.92
C GLY A 155 -7.33 -15.03 -12.93
N LEU A 156 -6.78 -14.88 -14.14
CA LEU A 156 -6.74 -15.93 -15.15
C LEU A 156 -5.85 -17.10 -14.71
N VAL A 157 -4.67 -16.82 -14.15
CA VAL A 157 -3.78 -17.85 -13.60
C VAL A 157 -4.47 -18.65 -12.50
N ALA A 158 -5.15 -17.96 -11.56
CA ALA A 158 -5.89 -18.61 -10.49
C ALA A 158 -7.04 -19.48 -11.02
N ARG A 159 -7.79 -19.02 -12.04
CA ARG A 159 -8.85 -19.79 -12.69
C ARG A 159 -8.29 -20.99 -13.46
N ALA A 160 -7.19 -20.81 -14.19
CA ALA A 160 -6.50 -21.91 -14.89
C ALA A 160 -6.02 -22.98 -13.89
N ALA A 161 -5.46 -22.56 -12.76
CA ALA A 161 -5.06 -23.47 -11.69
C ALA A 161 -6.25 -24.21 -11.07
N ALA A 162 -7.40 -23.55 -10.91
CA ALA A 162 -8.62 -24.17 -10.39
C ALA A 162 -9.21 -25.22 -11.34
N ASN A 163 -9.09 -24.99 -12.66
CA ASN A 163 -9.60 -25.88 -13.72
C ASN A 163 -8.56 -26.92 -14.19
N ALA A 164 -7.37 -26.95 -13.56
CA ALA A 164 -6.32 -27.89 -13.95
C ALA A 164 -6.76 -29.36 -13.71
N PRO A 165 -6.53 -30.25 -14.67
CA PRO A 165 -6.89 -31.66 -14.52
C PRO A 165 -6.12 -32.29 -13.36
N ARG A 166 -6.75 -33.28 -12.69
CA ARG A 166 -6.13 -33.99 -11.57
C ARG A 166 -4.82 -34.64 -11.99
N MET A 167 -3.70 -34.03 -11.58
CA MET A 167 -2.37 -34.54 -11.87
C MET A 167 -2.07 -35.78 -11.02
N ARG A 168 -1.32 -36.73 -11.61
CA ARG A 168 -0.88 -37.97 -10.95
C ARG A 168 0.15 -37.73 -9.82
N SER A 169 0.88 -36.61 -9.87
CA SER A 169 1.86 -36.25 -8.85
C SER A 169 1.19 -35.52 -7.68
N THR A 170 1.40 -36.04 -6.47
CA THR A 170 0.89 -35.43 -5.22
C THR A 170 1.45 -34.04 -4.98
N ALA A 171 2.75 -33.83 -5.31
CA ALA A 171 3.41 -32.53 -5.18
C ALA A 171 2.79 -31.48 -6.11
N ALA A 172 2.54 -31.83 -7.40
CA ALA A 172 1.90 -30.93 -8.35
C ALA A 172 0.46 -30.61 -7.94
N ARG A 173 -0.29 -31.58 -7.41
CA ARG A 173 -1.64 -31.38 -6.91
C ARG A 173 -1.69 -30.45 -5.72
N LEU A 174 -0.75 -30.56 -4.78
CA LEU A 174 -0.63 -29.68 -3.64
C LEU A 174 -0.22 -28.24 -4.05
N ALA A 175 0.73 -28.13 -4.97
CA ALA A 175 1.17 -26.84 -5.50
C ALA A 175 0.03 -26.08 -6.19
N ILE A 176 -0.68 -26.74 -7.10
CA ILE A 176 -1.84 -26.15 -7.81
C ILE A 176 -2.99 -25.87 -6.84
N GLY A 177 -3.25 -26.77 -5.89
CA GLY A 177 -4.27 -26.58 -4.86
C GLY A 177 -4.03 -25.34 -4.01
N ASN A 178 -2.78 -25.04 -3.70
CA ASN A 178 -2.40 -23.85 -2.94
C ASN A 178 -2.52 -22.53 -3.74
N MET A 179 -2.48 -22.59 -5.07
CA MET A 179 -2.57 -21.39 -5.93
C MET A 179 -3.98 -20.79 -5.99
N HIS A 180 -5.03 -21.59 -5.81
CA HIS A 180 -6.42 -21.12 -5.91
C HIS A 180 -7.18 -21.10 -4.58
N ARG A 181 -6.50 -21.45 -3.46
CA ARG A 181 -7.14 -21.34 -2.12
C ARG A 181 -7.55 -19.90 -1.84
N PRO A 182 -8.71 -19.70 -1.18
CA PRO A 182 -9.04 -18.38 -0.62
C PRO A 182 -7.91 -17.97 0.34
N GLY A 183 -7.28 -16.79 0.08
CA GLY A 183 -6.08 -16.36 0.80
C GLY A 183 -4.74 -16.74 0.14
N ALA A 184 -4.73 -17.39 -1.02
CA ALA A 184 -3.50 -17.70 -1.73
C ALA A 184 -2.70 -16.44 -2.07
N ILE A 185 -1.39 -16.50 -1.80
CA ILE A 185 -0.43 -15.42 -2.06
C ILE A 185 -0.20 -15.21 -3.57
N THR A 186 -0.81 -16.03 -4.43
CA THR A 186 -0.63 -16.02 -5.89
C THR A 186 -0.91 -14.63 -6.49
N ARG A 187 -1.99 -13.97 -6.07
CA ARG A 187 -2.38 -12.67 -6.61
C ARG A 187 -1.38 -11.56 -6.28
N PRO A 188 -0.98 -11.34 -5.02
CA PRO A 188 0.06 -10.36 -4.70
C PRO A 188 1.42 -10.70 -5.30
N VAL A 189 1.80 -11.99 -5.39
CA VAL A 189 3.06 -12.40 -6.02
C VAL A 189 3.09 -12.09 -7.51
N VAL A 190 2.04 -12.40 -8.27
CA VAL A 190 1.96 -12.08 -9.70
C VAL A 190 2.03 -10.57 -9.93
N ILE A 191 1.33 -9.79 -9.11
CA ILE A 191 1.35 -8.33 -9.22
C ILE A 191 2.74 -7.77 -8.88
N SER A 192 3.37 -8.20 -7.79
CA SER A 192 4.69 -7.70 -7.37
C SER A 192 5.80 -8.09 -8.35
N LEU A 193 5.80 -9.33 -8.84
CA LEU A 193 6.77 -9.76 -9.86
C LEU A 193 6.55 -9.04 -11.19
N GLY A 194 5.29 -8.88 -11.61
CA GLY A 194 4.95 -8.15 -12.83
C GLY A 194 5.40 -6.70 -12.76
N LEU A 195 5.13 -6.00 -11.64
CA LEU A 195 5.59 -4.63 -11.43
C LEU A 195 7.12 -4.55 -11.35
N GLY A 196 7.77 -5.49 -10.67
CA GLY A 196 9.22 -5.55 -10.61
C GLY A 196 9.86 -5.68 -11.99
N LEU A 197 9.32 -6.53 -12.85
CA LEU A 197 9.79 -6.70 -14.22
C LEU A 197 9.52 -5.46 -15.10
N THR A 198 8.37 -4.81 -14.96
CA THR A 198 8.07 -3.58 -15.71
C THR A 198 8.90 -2.37 -15.29
N LEU A 199 9.45 -2.37 -14.07
CA LEU A 199 10.37 -1.32 -13.62
C LEU A 199 11.82 -1.57 -14.07
N LEU A 200 12.14 -2.80 -14.47
CA LEU A 200 13.49 -3.20 -14.89
C LEU A 200 13.70 -3.04 -16.41
N THR A 201 12.63 -2.90 -17.19
CA THR A 201 12.65 -2.69 -18.65
C THR A 201 12.43 -1.24 -19.02
#